data_9fd5313cd8ba6e1686ff1d74639b95ca
#
_entry.id   9fd5313cd8ba6e1686ff1d74639b95ca
#
_cell.length_a   1.000
_cell.length_b   1.000
_cell.length_c   1.000
_cell.angle_alpha   90.00
_cell.angle_beta   90.00
_cell.angle_gamma   90.00
#
_symmetry.space_group_name_H-M   'P 1'
#
loop_
_entity.id
_entity.type
_entity.pdbx_description
1 polymer ?
#
loop_
_entity_poly.entity_id
_entity_poly.type
_entity_poly.pdbx_seq_one_letter_code
_entity_poly.pdbx_strand_id
1 'polypeptide(L)'
;MRRLMAVVLVVGLWLAGLYAFADRVIHSTPAAEPEEAADAIVVLTGASDMRIKEGMRLLERRKGARMLISGVNREVKREELLPVTEGSKKLYECCVDLGYEAQTTLGNAYEVAEWAKAKGFDDLIVVTSDYHMPRSLLEIKAALPGVKLHAYPVATPTLDARAWWKSWRSSRVLIIEYSKYLAILARDIVSNFTGSGKNNETGAEASAEGSAS
;
A
#
# COMPACT_ATOMS: atom_id res chain seq x y z
N MET A 1 -24.77 26.95 19.64
CA MET A 1 -24.49 25.74 20.43
C MET A 1 -24.45 24.49 19.56
N ARG A 2 -25.51 24.12 18.80
CA ARG A 2 -25.52 22.89 17.95
C ARG A 2 -24.36 22.78 16.94
N ARG A 3 -24.01 23.87 16.24
CA ARG A 3 -22.86 23.89 15.29
C ARG A 3 -21.51 23.69 15.98
N LEU A 4 -21.31 24.32 17.15
CA LEU A 4 -20.09 24.14 17.94
C LEU A 4 -19.95 22.69 18.43
N MET A 5 -21.04 22.09 18.94
CA MET A 5 -21.04 20.68 19.34
C MET A 5 -20.72 19.75 18.17
N ALA A 6 -21.26 20.01 16.97
CA ALA A 6 -20.97 19.21 15.79
C ALA A 6 -19.46 19.29 15.40
N VAL A 7 -18.88 20.49 15.44
CA VAL A 7 -17.45 20.67 15.18
C VAL A 7 -16.60 19.93 16.21
N VAL A 8 -16.90 20.06 17.50
CA VAL A 8 -16.18 19.36 18.58
C VAL A 8 -16.25 17.84 18.38
N LEU A 9 -17.43 17.32 18.02
CA LEU A 9 -17.60 15.89 17.77
C LEU A 9 -16.79 15.41 16.57
N VAL A 10 -16.81 16.13 15.45
CA VAL A 10 -16.01 15.78 14.25
C VAL A 10 -14.52 15.79 14.55
N VAL A 11 -14.03 16.84 15.24
CA VAL A 11 -12.62 16.92 15.65
C VAL A 11 -12.27 15.79 16.61
N GLY A 12 -13.14 15.48 17.58
CA GLY A 12 -12.94 14.37 18.51
C GLY A 12 -12.85 13.03 17.81
N LEU A 13 -13.74 12.75 16.86
CA LEU A 13 -13.70 11.52 16.04
C LEU A 13 -12.44 11.45 15.18
N TRP A 14 -12.01 12.57 14.58
CA TRP A 14 -10.79 12.61 13.78
C TRP A 14 -9.55 12.32 14.64
N LEU A 15 -9.46 12.91 15.84
CA LEU A 15 -8.36 12.67 16.78
C LEU A 15 -8.33 11.21 17.28
N ALA A 16 -9.50 10.65 17.61
CA ALA A 16 -9.63 9.25 18.01
C ALA A 16 -9.18 8.31 16.88
N GLY A 17 -9.56 8.60 15.64
CA GLY A 17 -9.12 7.87 14.46
C GLY A 17 -7.62 8.00 14.20
N LEU A 18 -7.03 9.19 14.37
CA LEU A 18 -5.58 9.39 14.28
C LEU A 18 -4.84 8.59 15.34
N TYR A 19 -5.35 8.56 16.57
CA TYR A 19 -4.77 7.75 17.64
C TYR A 19 -4.81 6.26 17.29
N ALA A 20 -5.95 5.74 16.84
CA ALA A 20 -6.10 4.34 16.44
C ALA A 20 -5.20 3.99 15.24
N PHE A 21 -5.04 4.91 14.28
CA PHE A 21 -4.12 4.74 13.16
C PHE A 21 -2.66 4.66 13.64
N ALA A 22 -2.24 5.58 14.51
CA ALA A 22 -0.90 5.57 15.09
C ALA A 22 -0.64 4.30 15.90
N ASP A 23 -1.60 3.87 16.71
CA ASP A 23 -1.53 2.62 17.49
C ASP A 23 -1.34 1.40 16.58
N ARG A 24 -2.09 1.31 15.49
CA ARG A 24 -1.92 0.25 14.49
C ARG A 24 -0.54 0.26 13.85
N VAL A 25 0.01 1.43 13.51
CA VAL A 25 1.37 1.58 12.98
C VAL A 25 2.40 1.08 13.98
N ILE A 26 2.28 1.48 15.24
CA ILE A 26 3.20 1.08 16.33
C ILE A 26 3.26 -0.44 16.51
N HIS A 27 2.09 -1.10 16.50
CA HIS A 27 1.99 -2.53 16.76
C HIS A 27 2.22 -3.39 15.51
N SER A 28 2.39 -2.77 14.33
CA SER A 28 2.67 -3.50 13.09
C SER A 28 4.15 -3.89 12.92
N THR A 29 5.06 -3.31 13.71
CA THR A 29 6.50 -3.59 13.64
C THR A 29 7.07 -4.05 14.97
N PRO A 30 8.01 -5.03 14.97
CA PRO A 30 8.50 -5.75 13.80
C PRO A 30 7.41 -6.63 13.17
N ALA A 31 7.41 -6.70 11.83
CA ALA A 31 6.49 -7.58 11.13
C ALA A 31 6.81 -9.05 11.46
N ALA A 32 5.76 -9.85 11.68
CA ALA A 32 5.92 -11.29 11.70
C ALA A 32 6.31 -11.77 10.30
N GLU A 33 7.27 -12.68 10.22
CA GLU A 33 7.62 -13.30 8.94
C GLU A 33 6.43 -14.14 8.46
N PRO A 34 6.01 -14.01 7.18
CA PRO A 34 4.92 -14.81 6.65
C PRO A 34 5.21 -16.31 6.81
N GLU A 35 4.26 -17.06 7.34
CA GLU A 35 4.42 -18.52 7.54
C GLU A 35 4.54 -19.22 6.18
N GLU A 36 3.66 -18.87 5.24
CA GLU A 36 3.63 -19.41 3.88
C GLU A 36 4.34 -18.47 2.89
N ALA A 37 4.80 -19.03 1.77
CA ALA A 37 5.29 -18.27 0.65
C ALA A 37 4.10 -17.74 -0.16
N ALA A 38 4.21 -16.49 -0.62
CA ALA A 38 3.33 -15.91 -1.64
C ALA A 38 3.92 -16.12 -3.05
N ASP A 39 3.20 -15.76 -4.09
CA ASP A 39 3.73 -15.80 -5.46
C ASP A 39 4.92 -14.86 -5.61
N ALA A 40 4.79 -13.65 -5.05
CA ALA A 40 5.81 -12.63 -5.23
C ALA A 40 5.88 -11.62 -4.06
N ILE A 41 6.98 -10.87 -4.06
CA ILE A 41 7.27 -9.80 -3.12
C ILE A 41 7.21 -8.48 -3.87
N VAL A 42 6.55 -7.49 -3.30
CA VAL A 42 6.47 -6.12 -3.82
C VAL A 42 7.08 -5.17 -2.81
N VAL A 43 8.13 -4.47 -3.22
CA VAL A 43 8.80 -3.44 -2.41
C VAL A 43 8.44 -2.08 -2.95
N LEU A 44 7.76 -1.25 -2.15
CA LEU A 44 7.48 0.12 -2.52
C LEU A 44 8.62 1.02 -2.05
N THR A 45 9.28 1.70 -2.99
CA THR A 45 10.42 2.58 -2.70
C THR A 45 10.04 3.78 -1.84
N GLY A 46 11.04 4.46 -1.30
CA GLY A 46 10.89 5.66 -0.50
C GLY A 46 12.22 6.09 0.13
N ALA A 47 12.15 6.90 1.17
CA ALA A 47 13.31 7.55 1.76
C ALA A 47 14.33 6.62 2.47
N SER A 48 14.09 5.31 2.53
CA SER A 48 14.95 4.36 3.23
C SER A 48 15.17 3.08 2.43
N ASP A 49 16.42 2.66 2.34
CA ASP A 49 16.85 1.41 1.67
C ASP A 49 16.44 0.15 2.45
N MET A 50 16.03 0.29 3.72
CA MET A 50 15.65 -0.84 4.57
C MET A 50 14.55 -1.71 3.97
N ARG A 51 13.62 -1.10 3.20
CA ARG A 51 12.54 -1.86 2.53
C ARG A 51 13.10 -2.80 1.47
N ILE A 52 14.09 -2.33 0.68
CA ILE A 52 14.75 -3.12 -0.36
C ILE A 52 15.52 -4.28 0.28
N LYS A 53 16.25 -4.00 1.36
CA LYS A 53 16.98 -5.03 2.14
C LYS A 53 16.04 -6.10 2.69
N GLU A 54 14.93 -5.70 3.31
CA GLU A 54 13.94 -6.63 3.85
C GLU A 54 13.24 -7.43 2.75
N GLY A 55 12.89 -6.80 1.63
CA GLY A 55 12.35 -7.50 0.46
C GLY A 55 13.32 -8.55 -0.08
N MET A 56 14.61 -8.19 -0.18
CA MET A 56 15.64 -9.12 -0.61
C MET A 56 15.84 -10.28 0.37
N ARG A 57 15.80 -10.01 1.68
CA ARG A 57 15.84 -11.03 2.73
C ARG A 57 14.68 -12.04 2.62
N LEU A 58 13.48 -11.54 2.35
CA LEU A 58 12.30 -12.41 2.09
C LEU A 58 12.49 -13.25 0.83
N LEU A 59 13.05 -12.67 -0.23
CA LEU A 59 13.34 -13.41 -1.47
C LEU A 59 14.36 -14.53 -1.25
N GLU A 60 15.43 -14.26 -0.49
CA GLU A 60 16.45 -15.25 -0.13
C GLU A 60 15.86 -16.39 0.71
N ARG A 61 14.88 -16.09 1.55
CA ARG A 61 14.10 -17.08 2.33
C ARG A 61 13.00 -17.76 1.52
N ARG A 62 12.93 -17.52 0.21
CA ARG A 62 11.94 -18.12 -0.69
C ARG A 62 10.48 -17.81 -0.30
N LYS A 63 10.23 -16.63 0.28
CA LYS A 63 8.89 -16.18 0.62
C LYS A 63 8.10 -15.64 -0.59
N GLY A 64 8.74 -15.54 -1.76
CA GLY A 64 8.15 -15.29 -3.05
C GLY A 64 9.11 -15.74 -4.15
N ALA A 65 8.58 -16.10 -5.32
CA ALA A 65 9.39 -16.54 -6.46
C ALA A 65 10.11 -15.38 -7.16
N ARG A 66 9.53 -14.18 -7.09
CA ARG A 66 10.06 -12.94 -7.69
C ARG A 66 9.84 -11.74 -6.79
N MET A 67 10.57 -10.67 -7.05
CA MET A 67 10.42 -9.40 -6.34
C MET A 67 10.30 -8.25 -7.35
N LEU A 68 9.32 -7.38 -7.15
CA LEU A 68 9.24 -6.08 -7.81
C LEU A 68 9.71 -4.98 -6.84
N ILE A 69 10.63 -4.13 -7.29
CA ILE A 69 10.93 -2.85 -6.62
C ILE A 69 10.19 -1.77 -7.41
N SER A 70 9.07 -1.28 -6.88
CA SER A 70 8.20 -0.31 -7.53
C SER A 70 8.56 1.13 -7.14
N GLY A 71 8.47 2.05 -8.10
CA GLY A 71 8.75 3.48 -7.91
C GLY A 71 10.24 3.79 -7.83
N VAL A 72 11.07 3.07 -8.55
CA VAL A 72 12.51 3.38 -8.68
C VAL A 72 12.67 4.69 -9.44
N ASN A 73 13.55 5.58 -8.99
CA ASN A 73 13.86 6.79 -9.73
C ASN A 73 14.47 6.41 -11.10
N ARG A 74 13.97 7.02 -12.17
CA ARG A 74 14.41 6.77 -13.56
C ARG A 74 15.88 7.01 -13.80
N GLU A 75 16.54 7.81 -12.99
CA GLU A 75 17.98 8.07 -13.07
C GLU A 75 18.83 6.95 -12.44
N VAL A 76 18.22 6.13 -11.56
CA VAL A 76 18.94 5.05 -10.86
C VAL A 76 19.07 3.83 -11.76
N LYS A 77 20.30 3.42 -12.01
CA LYS A 77 20.60 2.22 -12.79
C LYS A 77 20.45 0.96 -11.94
N ARG A 78 20.17 -0.16 -12.62
CA ARG A 78 20.01 -1.46 -11.96
C ARG A 78 21.22 -1.83 -11.10
N GLU A 79 22.43 -1.56 -11.60
CA GLU A 79 23.69 -1.91 -10.93
C GLU A 79 23.89 -1.11 -9.62
N GLU A 80 23.34 0.08 -9.53
CA GLU A 80 23.42 0.95 -8.35
C GLU A 80 22.57 0.46 -7.18
N LEU A 81 21.52 -0.32 -7.44
CA LEU A 81 20.69 -0.92 -6.41
C LEU A 81 21.27 -2.23 -5.84
N LEU A 82 22.15 -2.89 -6.56
CA LEU A 82 22.74 -4.15 -6.09
C LEU A 82 23.46 -4.03 -4.72
N PRO A 83 24.27 -3.01 -4.45
CA PRO A 83 24.85 -2.82 -3.12
C PRO A 83 23.82 -2.57 -2.02
N VAL A 84 22.69 -1.92 -2.37
CA VAL A 84 21.61 -1.61 -1.43
C VAL A 84 20.85 -2.86 -1.01
N THR A 85 20.78 -3.87 -1.86
CA THR A 85 20.04 -5.12 -1.55
C THR A 85 20.74 -5.95 -0.49
N GLU A 86 22.06 -5.81 -0.31
CA GLU A 86 22.89 -6.65 0.59
C GLU A 86 22.69 -8.17 0.39
N GLY A 87 22.13 -8.56 -0.76
CA GLY A 87 21.71 -9.92 -1.05
C GLY A 87 22.52 -10.61 -2.12
N SER A 88 22.11 -11.81 -2.47
CA SER A 88 22.73 -12.60 -3.53
C SER A 88 22.60 -11.91 -4.89
N LYS A 89 23.75 -11.58 -5.51
CA LYS A 89 23.79 -11.05 -6.88
C LYS A 89 23.02 -11.93 -7.86
N LYS A 90 23.14 -13.25 -7.75
CA LYS A 90 22.43 -14.20 -8.60
C LYS A 90 20.91 -14.08 -8.47
N LEU A 91 20.39 -13.95 -7.25
CA LEU A 91 18.96 -13.74 -7.01
C LEU A 91 18.50 -12.36 -7.50
N TYR A 92 19.31 -11.33 -7.32
CA TYR A 92 19.00 -10.01 -7.83
C TYR A 92 18.87 -10.00 -9.36
N GLU A 93 19.83 -10.64 -10.07
CA GLU A 93 19.83 -10.68 -11.54
C GLU A 93 18.68 -11.51 -12.12
N CYS A 94 18.36 -12.67 -11.53
CA CYS A 94 17.32 -13.55 -12.06
C CYS A 94 15.90 -13.11 -11.74
N CYS A 95 15.72 -12.55 -10.52
CA CYS A 95 14.43 -12.65 -9.88
C CYS A 95 13.91 -11.31 -9.33
N VAL A 96 14.66 -10.21 -9.54
CA VAL A 96 14.24 -8.85 -9.17
C VAL A 96 13.90 -8.04 -10.41
N ASP A 97 12.69 -7.55 -10.48
CA ASP A 97 12.21 -6.62 -11.50
C ASP A 97 12.20 -5.20 -10.93
N LEU A 98 12.44 -4.19 -11.77
CA LEU A 98 12.45 -2.78 -11.38
C LEU A 98 11.32 -2.04 -12.10
N GLY A 99 10.49 -1.34 -11.34
CA GLY A 99 9.43 -0.48 -11.83
C GLY A 99 9.87 0.99 -11.77
N TYR A 100 9.82 1.69 -12.89
CA TYR A 100 10.28 3.07 -13.05
C TYR A 100 9.16 4.07 -13.36
N GLU A 101 7.91 3.59 -13.52
CA GLU A 101 6.81 4.43 -13.95
C GLU A 101 6.11 5.13 -12.78
N ALA A 102 6.17 4.53 -11.60
CA ALA A 102 5.47 5.05 -10.44
C ALA A 102 6.20 6.24 -9.79
N GLN A 103 5.50 7.37 -9.68
CA GLN A 103 5.97 8.56 -8.96
C GLN A 103 5.09 8.89 -7.74
N THR A 104 3.99 8.17 -7.57
CA THR A 104 3.02 8.35 -6.49
C THR A 104 2.58 7.00 -5.94
N THR A 105 1.90 6.98 -4.79
CA THR A 105 1.36 5.72 -4.24
C THR A 105 0.32 5.08 -5.16
N LEU A 106 -0.50 5.90 -5.81
CA LEU A 106 -1.45 5.41 -6.82
C LEU A 106 -0.70 4.84 -8.03
N GLY A 107 0.38 5.50 -8.47
CA GLY A 107 1.27 4.98 -9.52
C GLY A 107 1.88 3.64 -9.15
N ASN A 108 2.39 3.50 -7.91
CA ASN A 108 2.88 2.21 -7.40
C ASN A 108 1.80 1.12 -7.48
N ALA A 109 0.56 1.45 -7.12
CA ALA A 109 -0.53 0.47 -7.17
C ALA A 109 -0.82 -0.03 -8.59
N TYR A 110 -0.81 0.86 -9.58
CA TYR A 110 -0.97 0.48 -10.99
C TYR A 110 0.22 -0.31 -11.52
N GLU A 111 1.45 0.12 -11.22
CA GLU A 111 2.68 -0.59 -11.62
C GLU A 111 2.70 -2.01 -11.06
N VAL A 112 2.34 -2.18 -9.78
CA VAL A 112 2.18 -3.49 -9.13
C VAL A 112 1.09 -4.31 -9.82
N ALA A 113 -0.07 -3.71 -10.11
CA ALA A 113 -1.19 -4.41 -10.73
C ALA A 113 -0.85 -4.90 -12.15
N GLU A 114 -0.21 -4.06 -12.95
CA GLU A 114 0.24 -4.44 -14.31
C GLU A 114 1.28 -5.56 -14.26
N TRP A 115 2.30 -5.42 -13.39
CA TRP A 115 3.33 -6.42 -13.22
C TRP A 115 2.77 -7.76 -12.74
N ALA A 116 1.91 -7.75 -11.72
CA ALA A 116 1.31 -8.96 -11.17
C ALA A 116 0.43 -9.67 -12.20
N LYS A 117 -0.43 -8.94 -12.93
CA LYS A 117 -1.24 -9.49 -14.02
C LYS A 117 -0.39 -10.10 -15.13
N ALA A 118 0.68 -9.43 -15.56
CA ALA A 118 1.57 -9.92 -16.61
C ALA A 118 2.30 -11.22 -16.20
N LYS A 119 2.48 -11.46 -14.91
CA LYS A 119 3.13 -12.66 -14.34
C LYS A 119 2.13 -13.73 -13.87
N GLY A 120 0.84 -13.41 -13.78
CA GLY A 120 -0.19 -14.30 -13.24
C GLY A 120 -0.11 -14.47 -11.72
N PHE A 121 0.35 -13.43 -10.99
CA PHE A 121 0.47 -13.43 -9.54
C PHE A 121 -0.80 -12.84 -8.90
N ASP A 122 -1.35 -13.53 -7.90
CA ASP A 122 -2.53 -13.10 -7.15
C ASP A 122 -2.33 -13.15 -5.62
N ASP A 123 -1.18 -13.62 -5.16
CA ASP A 123 -0.76 -13.64 -3.75
C ASP A 123 0.55 -12.87 -3.59
N LEU A 124 0.53 -11.71 -2.89
CA LEU A 124 1.65 -10.78 -2.83
C LEU A 124 2.01 -10.40 -1.40
N ILE A 125 3.32 -10.43 -1.08
CA ILE A 125 3.86 -9.81 0.13
C ILE A 125 4.23 -8.37 -0.21
N VAL A 126 3.60 -7.42 0.47
CA VAL A 126 3.86 -5.98 0.29
C VAL A 126 4.80 -5.48 1.37
N VAL A 127 5.97 -4.99 0.96
CA VAL A 127 7.01 -4.45 1.83
C VAL A 127 7.06 -2.93 1.68
N THR A 128 6.72 -2.21 2.73
CA THR A 128 6.83 -0.74 2.78
C THR A 128 6.96 -0.25 4.21
N SER A 129 7.11 1.07 4.43
CA SER A 129 7.12 1.60 5.80
C SER A 129 5.83 1.33 6.54
N ASP A 130 5.94 1.14 7.83
CA ASP A 130 4.84 0.93 8.76
C ASP A 130 3.71 1.97 8.59
N TYR A 131 4.03 3.27 8.64
CA TYR A 131 3.05 4.36 8.47
C TYR A 131 2.45 4.44 7.06
N HIS A 132 3.15 3.91 6.05
CA HIS A 132 2.70 3.92 4.66
C HIS A 132 1.85 2.70 4.29
N MET A 133 2.01 1.60 5.02
CA MET A 133 1.38 0.31 4.75
C MET A 133 -0.16 0.38 4.60
N PRO A 134 -0.92 1.01 5.54
CA PRO A 134 -2.37 1.02 5.42
C PRO A 134 -2.87 1.64 4.11
N ARG A 135 -2.22 2.73 3.67
CA ARG A 135 -2.57 3.44 2.44
C ARG A 135 -2.18 2.64 1.19
N SER A 136 -1.00 2.03 1.21
CA SER A 136 -0.50 1.22 0.09
C SER A 136 -1.39 0.01 -0.20
N LEU A 137 -1.84 -0.69 0.85
CA LEU A 137 -2.73 -1.84 0.70
C LEU A 137 -4.09 -1.47 0.09
N LEU A 138 -4.66 -0.31 0.47
CA LEU A 138 -5.92 0.17 -0.13
C LEU A 138 -5.76 0.43 -1.62
N GLU A 139 -4.70 1.15 -2.03
CA GLU A 139 -4.47 1.49 -3.43
C GLU A 139 -4.18 0.24 -4.28
N ILE A 140 -3.36 -0.69 -3.78
CA ILE A 140 -3.07 -1.94 -4.51
C ILE A 140 -4.34 -2.78 -4.63
N LYS A 141 -5.14 -2.91 -3.57
CA LYS A 141 -6.39 -3.67 -3.62
C LYS A 141 -7.41 -3.07 -4.58
N ALA A 142 -7.45 -1.75 -4.70
CA ALA A 142 -8.30 -1.07 -5.66
C ALA A 142 -7.83 -1.28 -7.11
N ALA A 143 -6.50 -1.28 -7.36
CA ALA A 143 -5.92 -1.47 -8.70
C ALA A 143 -5.90 -2.95 -9.15
N LEU A 144 -5.86 -3.89 -8.20
CA LEU A 144 -5.83 -5.34 -8.44
C LEU A 144 -6.90 -6.03 -7.56
N PRO A 145 -8.18 -5.98 -7.95
CA PRO A 145 -9.25 -6.64 -7.22
C PRO A 145 -9.06 -8.16 -7.15
N GLY A 146 -9.35 -8.75 -5.97
CA GLY A 146 -9.21 -10.19 -5.75
C GLY A 146 -7.83 -10.64 -5.29
N VAL A 147 -6.80 -9.78 -5.36
CA VAL A 147 -5.44 -10.11 -4.90
C VAL A 147 -5.41 -10.38 -3.39
N LYS A 148 -4.68 -11.39 -3.00
CA LYS A 148 -4.34 -11.65 -1.60
C LYS A 148 -3.08 -10.86 -1.24
N LEU A 149 -3.16 -10.04 -0.19
CA LEU A 149 -2.08 -9.15 0.23
C LEU A 149 -1.62 -9.48 1.64
N HIS A 150 -0.33 -9.75 1.79
CA HIS A 150 0.34 -9.94 3.08
C HIS A 150 1.16 -8.68 3.38
N ALA A 151 0.79 -7.98 4.45
CA ALA A 151 1.51 -6.79 4.88
C ALA A 151 2.83 -7.16 5.56
N TYR A 152 3.93 -6.60 5.08
CA TYR A 152 5.24 -6.69 5.73
C TYR A 152 5.78 -5.28 6.01
N PRO A 153 5.29 -4.62 7.07
CA PRO A 153 5.71 -3.27 7.44
C PRO A 153 7.15 -3.24 7.97
N VAL A 154 7.93 -2.27 7.47
CA VAL A 154 9.31 -2.03 7.89
C VAL A 154 9.36 -0.77 8.75
N ALA A 155 9.93 -0.88 9.94
CA ALA A 155 10.13 0.26 10.83
C ALA A 155 11.04 1.30 10.19
N THR A 156 10.66 2.56 10.30
CA THR A 156 11.44 3.67 9.73
C THR A 156 12.23 4.37 10.82
N PRO A 157 13.56 4.46 10.72
CA PRO A 157 14.39 5.09 11.75
C PRO A 157 14.04 6.56 12.03
N THR A 158 13.41 7.22 11.04
CA THR A 158 13.03 8.64 11.14
C THR A 158 11.68 8.88 11.82
N LEU A 159 10.93 7.82 12.12
CA LEU A 159 9.63 7.89 12.78
C LEU A 159 9.73 7.16 14.13
N ASP A 160 9.78 7.90 15.21
CA ASP A 160 9.50 7.32 16.53
C ASP A 160 7.98 7.17 16.69
N ALA A 161 7.47 6.02 16.22
CA ALA A 161 6.05 5.75 16.27
C ALA A 161 5.54 5.64 17.72
N ARG A 162 6.36 5.14 18.67
CA ARG A 162 5.98 4.95 20.08
C ARG A 162 5.88 6.26 20.86
N ALA A 163 6.54 7.31 20.39
CA ALA A 163 6.52 8.63 21.00
C ALA A 163 6.25 9.74 19.96
N TRP A 164 5.42 9.43 18.96
CA TRP A 164 5.15 10.30 17.82
C TRP A 164 4.70 11.70 18.23
N TRP A 165 3.93 11.84 19.31
CA TRP A 165 3.46 13.13 19.84
C TRP A 165 4.57 13.99 20.44
N LYS A 166 5.75 13.42 20.75
CA LYS A 166 6.92 14.16 21.28
C LYS A 166 7.76 14.80 20.17
N SER A 167 7.57 14.41 18.93
CA SER A 167 8.32 14.89 17.78
C SER A 167 7.39 15.49 16.73
N TRP A 168 7.54 16.77 16.46
CA TRP A 168 6.81 17.44 15.37
C TRP A 168 6.94 16.71 14.03
N ARG A 169 8.13 16.19 13.73
CA ARG A 169 8.39 15.44 12.50
C ARG A 169 7.54 14.17 12.43
N SER A 170 7.52 13.38 13.51
CA SER A 170 6.73 12.15 13.58
C SER A 170 5.23 12.43 13.55
N SER A 171 4.76 13.42 14.32
CA SER A 171 3.35 13.85 14.31
C SER A 171 2.90 14.24 12.91
N ARG A 172 3.70 15.07 12.22
CA ARG A 172 3.37 15.54 10.87
C ARG A 172 3.27 14.38 9.87
N VAL A 173 4.18 13.41 9.94
CA VAL A 173 4.14 12.24 9.03
C VAL A 173 2.85 11.44 9.26
N LEU A 174 2.52 11.11 10.50
CA LEU A 174 1.32 10.34 10.82
C LEU A 174 0.03 11.09 10.47
N ILE A 175 -0.06 12.39 10.76
CA ILE A 175 -1.21 13.21 10.41
C ILE A 175 -1.42 13.24 8.89
N ILE A 176 -0.35 13.42 8.11
CA ILE A 176 -0.42 13.46 6.65
C ILE A 176 -0.84 12.10 6.10
N GLU A 177 -0.23 11.00 6.56
CA GLU A 177 -0.56 9.66 6.07
C GLU A 177 -1.98 9.25 6.47
N TYR A 178 -2.43 9.57 7.69
CA TYR A 178 -3.80 9.34 8.12
C TYR A 178 -4.80 10.13 7.27
N SER A 179 -4.52 11.41 7.01
CA SER A 179 -5.39 12.25 6.18
C SER A 179 -5.50 11.72 4.74
N LYS A 180 -4.38 11.27 4.15
CA LYS A 180 -4.37 10.62 2.82
C LYS A 180 -5.14 9.29 2.85
N TYR A 181 -4.98 8.49 3.89
CA TYR A 181 -5.71 7.25 4.08
C TYR A 181 -7.22 7.47 4.12
N LEU A 182 -7.69 8.48 4.88
CA LEU A 182 -9.11 8.86 4.91
C LEU A 182 -9.62 9.35 3.55
N ALA A 183 -8.81 10.10 2.80
CA ALA A 183 -9.19 10.58 1.47
C ALA A 183 -9.42 9.43 0.49
N ILE A 184 -8.60 8.37 0.55
CA ILE A 184 -8.77 7.16 -0.26
C ILE A 184 -10.03 6.42 0.14
N LEU A 185 -10.25 6.20 1.44
CA LEU A 185 -11.47 5.57 1.93
C LEU A 185 -12.74 6.31 1.46
N ALA A 186 -12.73 7.64 1.55
CA ALA A 186 -13.85 8.47 1.08
C ALA A 186 -14.06 8.31 -0.43
N ARG A 187 -12.98 8.32 -1.23
CA ARG A 187 -13.04 8.09 -2.69
C ARG A 187 -13.67 6.74 -3.00
N ASP A 188 -13.23 5.68 -2.34
CA ASP A 188 -13.68 4.31 -2.60
C ASP A 188 -15.15 4.13 -2.18
N ILE A 189 -15.59 4.76 -1.09
CA ILE A 189 -16.99 4.78 -0.68
C ILE A 189 -17.84 5.47 -1.76
N VAL A 190 -17.45 6.68 -2.20
CA VAL A 190 -18.18 7.42 -3.23
C VAL A 190 -18.25 6.65 -4.55
N SER A 191 -17.15 6.03 -4.98
CA SER A 191 -17.11 5.24 -6.23
C SER A 191 -18.06 4.03 -6.18
N ASN A 192 -18.12 3.35 -5.04
CA ASN A 192 -19.04 2.22 -4.85
C ASN A 192 -20.51 2.66 -4.87
N PHE A 193 -20.84 3.80 -4.29
CA PHE A 193 -22.21 4.34 -4.34
C PHE A 193 -22.62 4.80 -5.76
N THR A 194 -21.72 5.45 -6.50
CA THR A 194 -22.00 5.93 -7.86
C THR A 194 -21.94 4.80 -8.89
N GLY A 195 -21.10 3.79 -8.71
CA GLY A 195 -21.01 2.61 -9.57
C GLY A 195 -22.22 1.69 -9.44
N SER A 196 -22.77 1.54 -8.23
CA SER A 196 -23.98 0.73 -7.98
C SER A 196 -25.22 1.33 -8.61
N GLY A 197 -25.29 2.67 -8.76
CA GLY A 197 -26.41 3.35 -9.43
C GLY A 197 -26.50 3.04 -10.94
N LYS A 198 -25.36 2.97 -11.61
CA LYS A 198 -25.32 2.69 -13.07
C LYS A 198 -25.75 1.26 -13.44
N ASN A 199 -25.48 0.29 -12.57
CA ASN A 199 -25.86 -1.10 -12.83
C ASN A 199 -27.38 -1.34 -12.65
N ASN A 200 -28.07 -0.51 -11.86
CA ASN A 200 -29.52 -0.59 -11.67
C ASN A 200 -30.30 0.05 -12.81
N GLU A 201 -29.78 1.09 -13.47
CA GLU A 201 -30.44 1.74 -14.61
C GLU A 201 -30.37 0.87 -15.87
N THR A 202 -29.21 0.27 -16.16
CA THR A 202 -29.06 -0.66 -17.32
C THR A 202 -29.85 -1.95 -17.16
N GLY A 203 -30.08 -2.43 -15.94
CA GLY A 203 -30.94 -3.60 -15.66
C GLY A 203 -32.42 -3.31 -15.82
N ALA A 204 -32.88 -2.08 -15.58
CA ALA A 204 -34.26 -1.66 -15.70
C ALA A 204 -34.66 -1.44 -17.19
N GLU A 205 -33.76 -0.88 -17.99
CA GLU A 205 -33.98 -0.69 -19.44
C GLU A 205 -34.03 -2.02 -20.19
N ALA A 206 -33.15 -2.97 -19.89
CA ALA A 206 -33.15 -4.30 -20.49
C ALA A 206 -34.43 -5.12 -20.18
N SER A 207 -35.05 -4.87 -19.01
CA SER A 207 -36.27 -5.54 -18.59
C SER A 207 -37.52 -4.94 -19.24
N ALA A 208 -37.49 -3.67 -19.67
CA ALA A 208 -38.59 -2.98 -20.31
C ALA A 208 -38.71 -3.34 -21.82
N GLU A 209 -37.59 -3.58 -22.51
CA GLU A 209 -37.58 -3.99 -23.92
C GLU A 209 -37.97 -5.46 -24.13
N GLY A 210 -37.75 -6.35 -23.18
CA GLY A 210 -38.10 -7.77 -23.25
C GLY A 210 -39.59 -8.08 -23.05
N SER A 211 -40.41 -7.11 -22.64
CA SER A 211 -41.85 -7.29 -22.37
C SER A 211 -42.78 -6.78 -23.52
N ALA A 212 -42.21 -6.29 -24.63
CA ALA A 212 -42.94 -5.68 -25.74
C ALA A 212 -42.88 -6.49 -27.06
N SER A 213 -42.51 -7.78 -26.98
CA SER A 213 -42.49 -8.69 -28.15
C SER A 213 -43.42 -9.89 -27.96
#